data_5d8a0bbe4f09d38e78777d2a82b294ea
#
_entry.id   5d8a0bbe4f09d38e78777d2a82b294ea
#
_cell.length_a   1.000
_cell.length_b   1.000
_cell.length_c   1.000
_cell.angle_alpha   90.00
_cell.angle_beta   90.00
_cell.angle_gamma   90.00
#
_symmetry.space_group_name_H-M   'P 1'
#
loop_
_entity.id
_entity.type
_entity.pdbx_description
1 polymer ?
#
loop_
_entity_poly.entity_id
_entity_poly.type
_entity_poly.pdbx_seq_one_letter_code
_entity_poly.pdbx_strand_id
1 'polypeptide(L)'
;MLEDAIKDLFGGMVPGELPRRWERFSDVAILPHGSFRGDAWASDDPLWEAVAGALGAKRLARMGEVSGEFRESGVEMLLGEDDWVVRRESGVDYGYAMTRCMFSAGNVNERRRMGEVASEGDVVVDLYAGIGYYTLPALVHGGATVHACEWNPEAVKALRWGLDANG
;
A
#
# COMPACT_ATOMS: atom_id res chain seq x y z
N MET A 1 -23.74 0.87 -7.62
CA MET A 1 -22.47 1.62 -7.41
C MET A 1 -22.33 1.99 -5.93
N LEU A 2 -21.24 2.68 -5.50
CA LEU A 2 -21.03 2.99 -4.07
C LEU A 2 -22.21 3.77 -3.46
N GLU A 3 -22.69 4.80 -4.13
CA GLU A 3 -23.82 5.61 -3.67
C GLU A 3 -25.10 4.79 -3.49
N ASP A 4 -25.37 3.85 -4.39
CA ASP A 4 -26.56 2.99 -4.29
C ASP A 4 -26.47 2.06 -3.09
N ALA A 5 -25.31 1.44 -2.86
CA ALA A 5 -25.08 0.59 -1.69
C ALA A 5 -25.23 1.36 -0.35
N ILE A 6 -24.80 2.61 -0.33
CA ILE A 6 -24.99 3.46 0.85
C ILE A 6 -26.46 3.86 1.03
N LYS A 7 -27.16 4.22 -0.04
CA LYS A 7 -28.59 4.52 0.03
C LYS A 7 -29.40 3.32 0.51
N ASP A 8 -29.08 2.13 0.02
CA ASP A 8 -29.75 0.89 0.45
C ASP A 8 -29.55 0.64 1.96
N LEU A 9 -28.33 0.89 2.47
CA LEU A 9 -28.02 0.72 3.88
C LEU A 9 -28.70 1.78 4.79
N PHE A 10 -28.81 3.03 4.31
CA PHE A 10 -29.31 4.17 5.08
C PHE A 10 -30.75 4.61 4.69
N GLY A 11 -31.56 3.70 4.16
CA GLY A 11 -32.98 3.97 3.88
C GLY A 11 -33.22 5.04 2.82
N GLY A 12 -32.38 5.10 1.80
CA GLY A 12 -32.49 6.02 0.67
C GLY A 12 -31.69 7.32 0.81
N MET A 13 -31.00 7.52 1.92
CA MET A 13 -30.18 8.73 2.16
C MET A 13 -28.70 8.41 2.10
N VAL A 14 -27.91 9.46 1.85
CA VAL A 14 -26.44 9.44 2.00
C VAL A 14 -26.08 10.36 3.16
N PRO A 15 -25.57 9.85 4.30
CA PRO A 15 -25.38 10.64 5.51
C PRO A 15 -24.30 11.74 5.38
N GLY A 16 -23.39 11.60 4.44
CA GLY A 16 -22.27 12.55 4.27
C GLY A 16 -21.61 12.43 2.90
N GLU A 17 -20.44 13.03 2.75
CA GLU A 17 -19.70 13.02 1.50
C GLU A 17 -19.09 11.64 1.22
N LEU A 18 -19.25 11.15 -0.02
CA LEU A 18 -18.67 9.90 -0.49
C LEU A 18 -17.31 10.13 -1.14
N PRO A 19 -16.34 9.19 -0.98
CA PRO A 19 -15.07 9.27 -1.68
C PRO A 19 -15.29 9.13 -3.19
N ARG A 20 -14.65 10.01 -3.97
CA ARG A 20 -14.72 10.00 -5.45
C ARG A 20 -13.64 9.15 -6.09
N ARG A 21 -12.62 8.75 -5.32
CA ARG A 21 -11.47 7.95 -5.75
C ARG A 21 -10.95 7.12 -4.60
N TRP A 22 -10.33 6.02 -4.90
CA TRP A 22 -9.65 5.11 -3.96
C TRP A 22 -8.51 4.41 -4.69
N GLU A 23 -7.56 3.91 -3.94
CA GLU A 23 -6.53 3.02 -4.47
C GLU A 23 -7.01 1.58 -4.38
N ARG A 24 -6.53 0.73 -5.30
CA ARG A 24 -6.86 -0.69 -5.28
C ARG A 24 -5.61 -1.53 -5.48
N PHE A 25 -5.41 -2.50 -4.59
CA PHE A 25 -4.34 -3.48 -4.65
C PHE A 25 -4.97 -4.88 -4.54
N SER A 26 -4.99 -5.62 -5.66
CA SER A 26 -5.63 -6.94 -5.69
C SER A 26 -7.05 -6.90 -5.11
N ASP A 27 -7.26 -7.44 -3.91
CA ASP A 27 -8.54 -7.55 -3.22
C ASP A 27 -8.77 -6.48 -2.14
N VAL A 28 -7.85 -5.54 -1.96
CA VAL A 28 -7.97 -4.42 -1.00
C VAL A 28 -8.35 -3.13 -1.72
N ALA A 29 -9.32 -2.40 -1.20
CA ALA A 29 -9.56 -1.00 -1.55
C ALA A 29 -9.10 -0.10 -0.41
N ILE A 30 -8.33 0.94 -0.73
CA ILE A 30 -7.82 1.92 0.24
C ILE A 30 -8.50 3.25 -0.01
N LEU A 31 -9.34 3.67 0.93
CA LEU A 31 -10.07 4.92 0.90
C LEU A 31 -9.16 6.11 1.24
N PRO A 32 -9.44 7.30 0.72
CA PRO A 32 -8.76 8.53 1.12
C PRO A 32 -8.91 8.80 2.62
N HIS A 33 -7.94 9.53 3.17
CA HIS A 33 -8.04 10.07 4.53
C HIS A 33 -9.34 10.88 4.71
N GLY A 34 -10.02 10.67 5.84
CA GLY A 34 -11.29 11.36 6.12
C GLY A 34 -12.56 10.73 5.56
N SER A 35 -12.46 9.71 4.67
CA SER A 35 -13.64 9.01 4.16
C SER A 35 -14.44 8.36 5.28
N PHE A 36 -15.77 8.55 5.27
CA PHE A 36 -16.70 7.97 6.24
C PHE A 36 -16.33 8.30 7.70
N ARG A 37 -15.86 9.53 7.96
CA ARG A 37 -15.62 10.03 9.31
C ARG A 37 -16.74 10.98 9.74
N GLY A 38 -16.96 11.06 11.07
CA GLY A 38 -17.99 11.89 11.68
C GLY A 38 -19.20 11.08 12.16
N ASP A 39 -19.98 11.68 13.05
CA ASP A 39 -21.08 11.04 13.78
C ASP A 39 -22.26 10.58 12.91
N ALA A 40 -22.33 11.08 11.68
CA ALA A 40 -23.36 10.71 10.72
C ALA A 40 -23.16 9.28 10.16
N TRP A 41 -21.94 8.74 10.24
CA TRP A 41 -21.60 7.41 9.76
C TRP A 41 -21.59 6.41 10.90
N ALA A 42 -22.45 5.41 10.83
CA ALA A 42 -22.32 4.24 11.68
C ALA A 42 -21.07 3.47 11.24
N SER A 43 -19.97 3.61 11.99
CA SER A 43 -18.68 2.95 11.66
C SER A 43 -18.73 1.51 12.18
N ASP A 44 -19.54 0.67 11.53
CA ASP A 44 -19.76 -0.73 11.87
C ASP A 44 -19.54 -1.66 10.67
N ASP A 45 -19.50 -2.96 10.93
CA ASP A 45 -19.25 -3.98 9.92
C ASP A 45 -20.22 -3.90 8.72
N PRO A 46 -21.53 -3.67 8.87
CA PRO A 46 -22.45 -3.53 7.74
C PRO A 46 -22.07 -2.39 6.77
N LEU A 47 -21.57 -1.25 7.27
CA LEU A 47 -21.09 -0.16 6.42
C LEU A 47 -19.86 -0.61 5.63
N TRP A 48 -18.90 -1.22 6.30
CA TRP A 48 -17.65 -1.62 5.64
C TRP A 48 -17.85 -2.74 4.63
N GLU A 49 -18.75 -3.69 4.90
CA GLU A 49 -19.15 -4.74 3.95
C GLU A 49 -19.84 -4.15 2.72
N ALA A 50 -20.78 -3.21 2.90
CA ALA A 50 -21.46 -2.53 1.79
C ALA A 50 -20.49 -1.74 0.92
N VAL A 51 -19.55 -0.99 1.53
CA VAL A 51 -18.51 -0.24 0.81
C VAL A 51 -17.58 -1.19 0.07
N ALA A 52 -17.03 -2.20 0.72
CA ALA A 52 -16.12 -3.17 0.09
C ALA A 52 -16.79 -3.89 -1.08
N GLY A 53 -18.04 -4.34 -0.90
CA GLY A 53 -18.83 -4.98 -1.95
C GLY A 53 -19.08 -4.06 -3.16
N ALA A 54 -19.45 -2.81 -2.90
CA ALA A 54 -19.66 -1.80 -3.96
C ALA A 54 -18.37 -1.47 -4.74
N LEU A 55 -17.21 -1.55 -4.08
CA LEU A 55 -15.90 -1.36 -4.69
C LEU A 55 -15.31 -2.64 -5.30
N GLY A 56 -15.99 -3.79 -5.16
CA GLY A 56 -15.52 -5.09 -5.60
C GLY A 56 -14.27 -5.57 -4.86
N ALA A 57 -14.08 -5.16 -3.62
CA ALA A 57 -12.97 -5.53 -2.75
C ALA A 57 -13.42 -6.55 -1.69
N LYS A 58 -12.46 -7.33 -1.16
CA LYS A 58 -12.69 -8.23 -0.02
C LYS A 58 -12.21 -7.61 1.29
N ARG A 59 -11.19 -6.76 1.22
CA ARG A 59 -10.62 -6.02 2.35
C ARG A 59 -10.76 -4.53 2.09
N LEU A 60 -10.93 -3.77 3.15
CA LEU A 60 -11.07 -2.33 3.10
C LEU A 60 -10.13 -1.67 4.09
N ALA A 61 -9.47 -0.64 3.65
CA ALA A 61 -8.62 0.18 4.49
C ALA A 61 -8.86 1.66 4.23
N ARG A 62 -8.36 2.51 5.11
CA ARG A 62 -8.41 3.96 4.98
C ARG A 62 -7.03 4.55 5.21
N MET A 63 -6.63 5.50 4.37
CA MET A 63 -5.40 6.26 4.54
C MET A 63 -5.43 7.03 5.87
N GLY A 64 -4.31 7.01 6.57
CA GLY A 64 -4.07 7.83 7.74
C GLY A 64 -2.87 8.76 7.54
N GLU A 65 -2.42 9.38 8.63
CA GLU A 65 -1.25 10.23 8.62
C GLU A 65 0.01 9.40 8.89
N VAL A 66 1.05 9.66 8.12
CA VAL A 66 2.36 9.05 8.37
C VAL A 66 2.91 9.58 9.69
N SER A 67 3.28 8.69 10.60
CA SER A 67 3.74 9.06 11.94
C SER A 67 4.91 8.19 12.42
N GLY A 68 5.47 8.56 13.57
CA GLY A 68 6.53 7.82 14.25
C GLY A 68 7.89 7.88 13.56
N GLU A 69 8.92 7.41 14.27
CA GLU A 69 10.31 7.37 13.79
C GLU A 69 10.49 6.43 12.60
N PHE A 70 9.70 5.37 12.52
CA PHE A 70 9.71 4.41 11.42
C PHE A 70 8.85 4.84 10.22
N ARG A 71 8.22 6.03 10.27
CA ARG A 71 7.32 6.52 9.21
C ARG A 71 6.23 5.51 8.88
N GLU A 72 5.53 5.04 9.90
CA GLU A 72 4.39 4.14 9.75
C GLU A 72 3.32 4.80 8.88
N SER A 73 2.67 4.03 8.04
CA SER A 73 1.78 4.54 6.99
C SER A 73 0.51 5.21 7.52
N GLY A 74 0.15 4.95 8.79
CA GLY A 74 -1.12 5.37 9.38
C GLY A 74 -2.36 4.77 8.70
N VAL A 75 -2.19 3.79 7.83
CA VAL A 75 -3.31 3.07 7.22
C VAL A 75 -4.06 2.28 8.29
N GLU A 76 -5.38 2.43 8.31
CA GLU A 76 -6.30 1.76 9.22
C GLU A 76 -7.09 0.71 8.45
N MET A 77 -7.11 -0.55 8.93
CA MET A 77 -7.99 -1.58 8.39
C MET A 77 -9.42 -1.33 8.87
N LEU A 78 -10.37 -1.33 7.94
CA LEU A 78 -11.80 -1.15 8.20
C LEU A 78 -12.55 -2.47 8.03
N LEU A 79 -12.08 -3.35 7.13
CA LEU A 79 -12.63 -4.68 6.91
C LEU A 79 -11.49 -5.65 6.55
N GLY A 80 -11.48 -6.80 7.23
CA GLY A 80 -10.43 -7.82 7.12
C GLY A 80 -9.25 -7.56 8.05
N GLU A 81 -8.59 -8.64 8.48
CA GLU A 81 -7.48 -8.57 9.45
C GLU A 81 -6.10 -8.57 8.79
N ASP A 82 -5.97 -9.18 7.61
CA ASP A 82 -4.71 -9.28 6.88
C ASP A 82 -4.39 -7.95 6.19
N ASP A 83 -3.31 -7.31 6.61
CA ASP A 83 -2.81 -6.05 6.05
C ASP A 83 -1.68 -6.22 5.03
N TRP A 84 -1.30 -7.48 4.71
CA TRP A 84 -0.28 -7.75 3.72
C TRP A 84 -0.79 -7.50 2.30
N VAL A 85 -0.04 -6.74 1.53
CA VAL A 85 -0.34 -6.45 0.12
C VAL A 85 0.88 -6.71 -0.75
N VAL A 86 0.63 -7.07 -2.00
CA VAL A 86 1.67 -7.19 -3.02
C VAL A 86 1.38 -6.19 -4.13
N ARG A 87 2.35 -5.37 -4.45
CA ARG A 87 2.30 -4.41 -5.55
C ARG A 87 3.36 -4.77 -6.59
N ARG A 88 2.92 -4.93 -7.84
CA ARG A 88 3.83 -5.08 -8.97
C ARG A 88 4.03 -3.75 -9.67
N GLU A 89 5.29 -3.33 -9.82
CA GLU A 89 5.66 -2.09 -10.50
C GLU A 89 6.91 -2.32 -11.33
N SER A 90 6.84 -1.97 -12.63
CA SER A 90 7.96 -2.13 -13.57
C SER A 90 8.60 -3.52 -13.56
N GLY A 91 7.79 -4.57 -13.37
CA GLY A 91 8.27 -5.96 -13.34
C GLY A 91 8.81 -6.43 -12.00
N VAL A 92 8.85 -5.58 -10.98
CA VAL A 92 9.30 -5.90 -9.61
C VAL A 92 8.10 -6.04 -8.68
N ASP A 93 8.08 -7.10 -7.88
CA ASP A 93 7.05 -7.35 -6.86
C ASP A 93 7.52 -6.84 -5.50
N TYR A 94 6.69 -6.00 -4.88
CA TYR A 94 6.89 -5.44 -3.54
C TYR A 94 5.78 -5.94 -2.62
N GLY A 95 6.12 -6.79 -1.64
CA GLY A 95 5.20 -7.25 -0.60
C GLY A 95 5.46 -6.55 0.71
N TYR A 96 4.42 -6.02 1.36
CA TYR A 96 4.56 -5.30 2.63
C TYR A 96 3.26 -5.25 3.41
N ALA A 97 3.38 -5.10 4.74
CA ALA A 97 2.27 -4.79 5.63
C ALA A 97 1.90 -3.31 5.47
N MET A 98 0.75 -3.02 4.87
CA MET A 98 0.36 -1.63 4.51
C MET A 98 0.06 -0.75 5.72
N THR A 99 -0.23 -1.33 6.91
CA THR A 99 -0.39 -0.57 8.15
C THR A 99 0.96 -0.18 8.78
N ARG A 100 2.06 -0.89 8.44
CA ARG A 100 3.39 -0.71 9.02
C ARG A 100 4.37 -0.03 8.09
N CYS A 101 4.24 -0.25 6.79
CA CYS A 101 5.15 0.28 5.79
C CYS A 101 4.41 1.22 4.83
N MET A 102 5.04 2.32 4.50
CA MET A 102 4.52 3.25 3.51
C MET A 102 5.01 2.85 2.11
N PHE A 103 4.14 2.88 1.11
CA PHE A 103 4.54 2.80 -0.29
C PHE A 103 4.38 4.17 -0.97
N SER A 104 5.50 4.78 -1.37
CA SER A 104 5.49 6.05 -2.08
C SER A 104 5.18 5.84 -3.57
N ALA A 105 3.96 6.11 -3.99
CA ALA A 105 3.56 6.02 -5.39
C ALA A 105 4.26 7.07 -6.31
N GLY A 106 4.77 8.16 -5.73
CA GLY A 106 5.34 9.29 -6.49
C GLY A 106 6.68 9.02 -7.16
N ASN A 107 7.45 8.01 -6.75
CA ASN A 107 8.83 7.79 -7.18
C ASN A 107 8.99 6.67 -8.24
N VAL A 108 7.95 6.38 -9.00
CA VAL A 108 7.95 5.31 -10.04
C VAL A 108 9.10 5.48 -11.03
N ASN A 109 9.29 6.69 -11.54
CA ASN A 109 10.33 6.96 -12.53
C ASN A 109 11.74 6.77 -11.97
N GLU A 110 11.96 7.14 -10.71
CA GLU A 110 13.26 6.99 -10.06
C GLU A 110 13.57 5.52 -9.74
N ARG A 111 12.57 4.75 -9.29
CA ARG A 111 12.73 3.30 -9.11
C ARG A 111 13.10 2.60 -10.42
N ARG A 112 12.41 2.95 -11.52
CA ARG A 112 12.75 2.42 -12.84
C ARG A 112 14.16 2.82 -13.27
N ARG A 113 14.53 4.10 -13.09
CA ARG A 113 15.86 4.61 -13.40
C ARG A 113 16.96 3.84 -12.66
N MET A 114 16.76 3.48 -11.40
CA MET A 114 17.74 2.68 -10.65
C MET A 114 18.00 1.31 -11.29
N GLY A 115 16.96 0.65 -11.81
CA GLY A 115 17.15 -0.58 -12.57
C GLY A 115 17.82 -0.40 -13.92
N GLU A 116 17.73 0.79 -14.52
CA GLU A 116 18.34 1.12 -15.82
C GLU A 116 19.80 1.55 -15.70
N VAL A 117 20.19 2.20 -14.59
CA VAL A 117 21.57 2.71 -14.39
C VAL A 117 22.48 1.71 -13.69
N ALA A 118 21.95 0.82 -12.89
CA ALA A 118 22.71 -0.27 -12.28
C ALA A 118 23.02 -1.34 -13.33
N SER A 119 24.20 -1.96 -13.24
CA SER A 119 24.67 -2.94 -14.21
C SER A 119 25.34 -4.13 -13.51
N GLU A 120 25.44 -5.25 -14.21
CA GLU A 120 26.20 -6.41 -13.74
C GLU A 120 27.67 -6.00 -13.44
N GLY A 121 28.13 -6.40 -12.24
CA GLY A 121 29.46 -6.04 -11.73
C GLY A 121 29.48 -4.77 -10.88
N ASP A 122 28.41 -3.97 -10.86
CA ASP A 122 28.32 -2.83 -9.95
C ASP A 122 28.07 -3.30 -8.52
N VAL A 123 28.62 -2.52 -7.56
CA VAL A 123 28.29 -2.64 -6.14
C VAL A 123 27.56 -1.39 -5.68
N VAL A 124 26.27 -1.53 -5.40
CA VAL A 124 25.39 -0.46 -4.96
C VAL A 124 25.26 -0.49 -3.44
N VAL A 125 25.30 0.66 -2.79
CA VAL A 125 24.98 0.80 -1.36
C VAL A 125 23.70 1.61 -1.23
N ASP A 126 22.63 0.96 -0.75
CA ASP A 126 21.33 1.59 -0.48
C ASP A 126 21.21 1.85 1.01
N LEU A 127 21.46 3.11 1.43
CA LEU A 127 21.55 3.48 2.86
C LEU A 127 20.19 3.57 3.56
N TYR A 128 19.10 3.64 2.82
CA TYR A 128 17.75 3.78 3.34
C TYR A 128 16.79 2.91 2.53
N ALA A 129 17.06 1.61 2.52
CA ALA A 129 16.45 0.68 1.57
C ALA A 129 14.92 0.58 1.68
N GLY A 130 14.36 0.82 2.87
CA GLY A 130 12.92 0.65 3.10
C GLY A 130 12.50 -0.78 2.76
N ILE A 131 11.41 -0.90 2.02
CA ILE A 131 10.93 -2.19 1.51
C ILE A 131 11.65 -2.64 0.23
N GLY A 132 12.77 -1.98 -0.13
CA GLY A 132 13.57 -2.31 -1.31
C GLY A 132 13.31 -1.42 -2.54
N TYR A 133 12.92 -0.17 -2.35
CA TYR A 133 12.53 0.73 -3.44
C TYR A 133 13.57 0.86 -4.55
N TYR A 134 14.85 0.93 -4.19
CA TYR A 134 15.97 1.03 -5.15
C TYR A 134 16.77 -0.26 -5.22
N THR A 135 16.84 -0.98 -4.10
CA THR A 135 17.51 -2.28 -3.99
C THR A 135 16.94 -3.28 -5.00
N LEU A 136 15.62 -3.51 -4.99
CA LEU A 136 14.99 -4.52 -5.85
C LEU A 136 15.14 -4.20 -7.35
N PRO A 137 14.89 -2.99 -7.85
CA PRO A 137 15.14 -2.67 -9.26
C PRO A 137 16.61 -2.82 -9.67
N ALA A 138 17.57 -2.42 -8.82
CA ALA A 138 18.99 -2.56 -9.11
C ALA A 138 19.43 -4.03 -9.21
N LEU A 139 18.84 -4.91 -8.40
CA LEU A 139 19.05 -6.36 -8.48
C LEU A 139 18.38 -6.97 -9.71
N VAL A 140 17.06 -6.75 -9.85
CA VAL A 140 16.21 -7.46 -10.85
C VAL A 140 16.54 -7.04 -12.28
N HIS A 141 16.74 -5.75 -12.50
CA HIS A 141 16.97 -5.21 -13.85
C HIS A 141 18.44 -4.91 -14.12
N GLY A 142 19.16 -4.42 -13.09
CA GLY A 142 20.57 -4.09 -13.23
C GLY A 142 21.53 -5.27 -13.09
N GLY A 143 21.13 -6.32 -12.39
CA GLY A 143 22.03 -7.43 -12.05
C GLY A 143 23.18 -7.03 -11.12
N ALA A 144 23.06 -5.91 -10.41
CA ALA A 144 24.08 -5.39 -9.51
C ALA A 144 24.14 -6.19 -8.20
N THR A 145 25.26 -6.10 -7.49
CA THR A 145 25.35 -6.51 -6.09
C THR A 145 24.90 -5.33 -5.21
N VAL A 146 23.97 -5.55 -4.27
CA VAL A 146 23.45 -4.46 -3.43
C VAL A 146 23.68 -4.73 -1.94
N HIS A 147 24.26 -3.74 -1.25
CA HIS A 147 24.28 -3.67 0.21
C HIS A 147 23.17 -2.77 0.70
N ALA A 148 22.07 -3.36 1.15
CA ALA A 148 20.91 -2.64 1.62
C ALA A 148 20.98 -2.40 3.15
N CYS A 149 20.84 -1.16 3.57
CA CYS A 149 20.81 -0.74 4.96
C CYS A 149 19.40 -0.25 5.32
N GLU A 150 18.76 -0.91 6.27
CA GLU A 150 17.45 -0.55 6.79
C GLU A 150 17.36 -0.92 8.27
N TRP A 151 16.75 -0.05 9.08
CA TRP A 151 16.63 -0.25 10.52
C TRP A 151 15.22 -0.60 10.99
N ASN A 152 14.19 -0.25 10.19
CA ASN A 152 12.81 -0.62 10.49
C ASN A 152 12.60 -2.13 10.26
N PRO A 153 12.30 -2.94 11.31
CA PRO A 153 12.19 -4.38 11.18
C PRO A 153 11.07 -4.82 10.23
N GLU A 154 9.97 -4.08 10.12
CA GLU A 154 8.87 -4.38 9.21
C GLU A 154 9.27 -4.11 7.75
N ALA A 155 10.03 -3.05 7.50
CA ALA A 155 10.59 -2.80 6.18
C ALA A 155 11.63 -3.85 5.78
N VAL A 156 12.49 -4.29 6.72
CA VAL A 156 13.44 -5.39 6.49
C VAL A 156 12.71 -6.70 6.14
N LYS A 157 11.59 -6.99 6.83
CA LYS A 157 10.76 -8.16 6.52
C LYS A 157 10.18 -8.07 5.10
N ALA A 158 9.68 -6.91 4.73
CA ALA A 158 9.16 -6.65 3.38
C ALA A 158 10.26 -6.75 2.31
N LEU A 159 11.44 -6.19 2.56
CA LEU A 159 12.59 -6.29 1.67
C LEU A 159 13.02 -7.75 1.44
N ARG A 160 13.12 -8.55 2.52
CA ARG A 160 13.45 -9.99 2.41
C ARG A 160 12.42 -10.74 1.57
N TRP A 161 11.13 -10.48 1.82
CA TRP A 161 10.07 -11.05 1.00
C TRP A 161 10.23 -10.65 -0.48
N GLY A 162 10.56 -9.38 -0.75
CA GLY A 162 10.81 -8.88 -2.10
C GLY A 162 11.99 -9.57 -2.78
N LEU A 163 13.07 -9.85 -2.04
CA LEU A 163 14.22 -10.61 -2.56
C LEU A 163 13.79 -12.03 -2.97
N ASP A 164 13.05 -12.73 -2.11
CA ASP A 164 12.58 -14.11 -2.39
C ASP A 164 11.59 -14.16 -3.55
N ALA A 165 10.70 -13.17 -3.65
CA ALA A 165 9.65 -13.13 -4.68
C ALA A 165 10.16 -12.77 -6.09
N ASN A 166 11.28 -12.07 -6.18
CA ASN A 166 11.84 -11.63 -7.46
C ASN A 166 13.02 -12.48 -7.96
N GLY A 167 13.54 -13.42 -7.15
CA GLY A 167 14.60 -14.38 -7.52
C GLY A 167 15.96 -13.83 -7.19
#